data_07254603ece231a0eeb28877cf4e4486
#
_entry.id   07254603ece231a0eeb28877cf4e4486
#
_cell.length_a   1.000
_cell.length_b   1.000
_cell.length_c   1.000
_cell.angle_alpha   90.00
_cell.angle_beta   90.00
_cell.angle_gamma   90.00
#
_symmetry.space_group_name_H-M   'P 1'
#
loop_
_entity.id
_entity.type
_entity.pdbx_description
1 polymer ?
#
loop_
_entity_poly.entity_id
_entity_poly.type
_entity_poly.pdbx_seq_one_letter_code
_entity_poly.pdbx_strand_id
1 'polypeptide(L)'
;MQLPEGFRLEEAVTLPNNFVTVFHALTTDLNIELPWPKPEDYVPVNADSPILIWGGSSSVGQFAIEILRYYGYTNVLATASSKQHDRLRSLGATALFDYRDPDVADELVRVGGEKGIPLMLDCIASQQGSLAPISRVAKSGARVAALLPVIVRDSTETEDPVYRMDVAKAANWQPNVDVRGVRTHFYLDVSLHNASSQFQAAKLTRSRTSFSSSTSSRTLCPQC
;
A
#
# COMPACT_ATOMS: atom_id res chain seq x y z
N MET A 1 -20.32 9.82 10.22
CA MET A 1 -19.99 9.05 8.97
C MET A 1 -21.18 8.13 8.74
N GLN A 2 -21.74 8.15 7.54
CA GLN A 2 -22.87 7.29 7.17
C GLN A 2 -22.33 6.09 6.37
N LEU A 3 -22.74 4.88 6.73
CA LEU A 3 -22.39 3.68 5.98
C LEU A 3 -23.05 3.73 4.61
N PRO A 4 -22.32 3.41 3.52
CA PRO A 4 -22.93 3.21 2.22
C PRO A 4 -23.93 2.06 2.27
N GLU A 5 -24.99 2.14 1.46
CA GLU A 5 -25.98 1.08 1.32
C GLU A 5 -25.31 -0.21 0.83
N GLY A 6 -25.68 -1.35 1.42
CA GLY A 6 -25.13 -2.66 1.07
C GLY A 6 -23.90 -3.11 1.92
N PHE A 7 -23.33 -2.24 2.75
CA PHE A 7 -22.26 -2.62 3.67
C PHE A 7 -22.80 -3.08 5.02
N ARG A 8 -22.26 -4.19 5.53
CA ARG A 8 -22.50 -4.60 6.91
C ARG A 8 -21.58 -3.84 7.88
N LEU A 9 -22.05 -3.66 9.10
CA LEU A 9 -21.31 -2.91 10.13
C LEU A 9 -19.93 -3.56 10.41
N GLU A 10 -19.87 -4.88 10.45
CA GLU A 10 -18.66 -5.67 10.70
C GLU A 10 -17.61 -5.50 9.59
N GLU A 11 -18.05 -5.29 8.36
CA GLU A 11 -17.15 -5.02 7.23
C GLU A 11 -16.62 -3.60 7.29
N ALA A 12 -17.48 -2.66 7.62
CA ALA A 12 -17.13 -1.25 7.65
C ALA A 12 -16.15 -0.88 8.78
N VAL A 13 -16.21 -1.56 9.92
CA VAL A 13 -15.35 -1.24 11.08
C VAL A 13 -13.86 -1.50 10.81
N THR A 14 -13.51 -2.39 9.89
CA THR A 14 -12.12 -2.71 9.54
C THR A 14 -11.50 -1.71 8.57
N LEU A 15 -12.33 -0.98 7.78
CA LEU A 15 -11.87 -0.07 6.74
C LEU A 15 -11.09 1.15 7.27
N PRO A 16 -11.57 1.90 8.31
CA PRO A 16 -10.98 3.18 8.68
C PRO A 16 -9.52 3.08 9.11
N ASN A 17 -9.11 1.95 9.69
CA ASN A 17 -7.74 1.78 10.16
C ASN A 17 -6.88 1.00 9.14
N ASN A 18 -7.27 -0.24 8.84
CA ASN A 18 -6.41 -1.12 8.05
C ASN A 18 -6.28 -0.71 6.59
N PHE A 19 -7.39 -0.30 5.95
CA PHE A 19 -7.37 0.21 4.58
C PHE A 19 -6.56 1.51 4.47
N VAL A 20 -6.79 2.46 5.38
CA VAL A 20 -6.05 3.73 5.38
C VAL A 20 -4.57 3.50 5.64
N THR A 21 -4.22 2.57 6.53
CA THR A 21 -2.81 2.20 6.77
C THR A 21 -2.14 1.70 5.50
N VAL A 22 -2.81 0.82 4.76
CA VAL A 22 -2.27 0.31 3.49
C VAL A 22 -2.12 1.42 2.46
N PHE A 23 -3.18 2.20 2.24
CA PHE A 23 -3.15 3.26 1.25
C PHE A 23 -2.05 4.27 1.53
N HIS A 24 -1.88 4.66 2.81
CA HIS A 24 -0.79 5.52 3.26
C HIS A 24 0.58 4.87 3.04
N ALA A 25 0.78 3.61 3.47
CA ALA A 25 2.04 2.92 3.33
C ALA A 25 2.45 2.76 1.85
N LEU A 26 1.51 2.38 0.98
CA LEU A 26 1.79 2.24 -0.45
C LEU A 26 2.13 3.59 -1.11
N THR A 27 1.37 4.65 -0.82
CA THR A 27 1.55 5.94 -1.49
C THR A 27 2.67 6.77 -0.90
N THR A 28 2.78 6.85 0.43
CA THR A 28 3.72 7.74 1.12
C THR A 28 5.06 7.06 1.39
N ASP A 29 5.02 5.82 1.93
CA ASP A 29 6.24 5.15 2.33
C ASP A 29 6.90 4.39 1.17
N LEU A 30 6.12 3.71 0.33
CA LEU A 30 6.62 3.02 -0.86
C LEU A 30 6.62 3.87 -2.12
N ASN A 31 5.99 5.04 -2.10
CA ASN A 31 5.89 5.96 -3.24
C ASN A 31 5.28 5.31 -4.48
N ILE A 32 4.27 4.46 -4.27
CA ILE A 32 3.48 3.87 -5.35
C ILE A 32 2.41 4.88 -5.76
N GLU A 33 2.28 5.13 -7.06
CA GLU A 33 1.25 6.02 -7.58
C GLU A 33 -0.10 5.30 -7.61
N LEU A 34 -1.06 5.79 -6.82
CA LEU A 34 -2.43 5.29 -6.74
C LEU A 34 -3.40 6.46 -6.92
N PRO A 35 -3.63 6.95 -8.15
CA PRO A 35 -4.46 8.13 -8.40
C PRO A 35 -5.91 7.87 -7.98
N TRP A 36 -6.53 8.87 -7.32
CA TRP A 36 -7.93 8.79 -6.92
C TRP A 36 -8.71 10.05 -7.36
N PRO A 37 -9.84 9.90 -8.04
CA PRO A 37 -10.41 8.64 -8.56
C PRO A 37 -9.47 7.98 -9.58
N LYS A 38 -9.48 6.64 -9.64
CA LYS A 38 -8.68 5.90 -10.62
C LYS A 38 -9.19 6.20 -12.04
N PRO A 39 -8.36 6.70 -12.97
CA PRO A 39 -8.74 6.83 -14.38
C PRO A 39 -9.09 5.47 -15.01
N GLU A 40 -10.03 5.45 -15.96
CA GLU A 40 -10.47 4.19 -16.60
C GLU A 40 -9.35 3.46 -17.34
N ASP A 41 -8.47 4.21 -17.98
CA ASP A 41 -7.32 3.73 -18.76
C ASP A 41 -6.01 3.70 -17.97
N TYR A 42 -6.06 3.87 -16.65
CA TYR A 42 -4.86 3.90 -15.83
C TYR A 42 -4.12 2.55 -15.83
N VAL A 43 -2.88 2.60 -16.28
CA VAL A 43 -1.91 1.50 -16.17
C VAL A 43 -0.70 2.01 -15.40
N PRO A 44 -0.31 1.35 -14.29
CA PRO A 44 0.85 1.79 -13.53
C PRO A 44 2.16 1.61 -14.32
N VAL A 45 3.08 2.56 -14.10
CA VAL A 45 4.41 2.53 -14.68
C VAL A 45 5.14 1.33 -14.20
N ASN A 46 5.58 0.40 -14.36
CA ASN A 46 6.19 -0.79 -13.74
C ASN A 46 5.16 -1.76 -13.15
N ALA A 47 4.04 -1.95 -13.84
CA ALA A 47 2.97 -2.86 -13.44
C ALA A 47 3.46 -4.29 -13.17
N ASP A 48 4.49 -4.73 -13.85
CA ASP A 48 5.12 -6.06 -13.80
C ASP A 48 6.30 -6.17 -12.82
N SER A 49 6.71 -5.04 -12.23
CA SER A 49 7.78 -5.02 -11.21
C SER A 49 7.33 -5.75 -9.94
N PRO A 50 8.16 -6.61 -9.36
CA PRO A 50 7.77 -7.37 -8.17
C PRO A 50 7.58 -6.46 -6.95
N ILE A 51 6.45 -6.66 -6.26
CA ILE A 51 6.14 -6.01 -4.98
C ILE A 51 5.91 -7.11 -3.95
N LEU A 52 6.68 -7.09 -2.86
CA LEU A 52 6.55 -8.06 -1.78
C LEU A 52 5.64 -7.55 -0.68
N ILE A 53 4.63 -8.33 -0.31
CA ILE A 53 3.77 -8.13 0.85
C ILE A 53 4.10 -9.23 1.89
N TRP A 54 4.91 -8.88 2.88
CA TRP A 54 5.20 -9.81 3.97
C TRP A 54 4.06 -9.82 4.98
N GLY A 55 3.50 -11.01 5.24
CA GLY A 55 2.30 -11.14 6.07
C GLY A 55 1.01 -10.88 5.30
N GLY A 56 0.91 -11.40 4.08
CA GLY A 56 -0.23 -11.22 3.19
C GLY A 56 -1.58 -11.67 3.77
N SER A 57 -1.60 -12.57 4.75
CA SER A 57 -2.83 -13.04 5.40
C SER A 57 -3.37 -12.11 6.49
N SER A 58 -2.59 -11.11 6.92
CA SER A 58 -3.09 -10.06 7.82
C SER A 58 -4.14 -9.22 7.11
N SER A 59 -5.03 -8.53 7.84
CA SER A 59 -6.02 -7.65 7.21
C SER A 59 -5.37 -6.53 6.39
N VAL A 60 -4.26 -5.96 6.86
CA VAL A 60 -3.48 -4.98 6.11
C VAL A 60 -2.88 -5.60 4.85
N GLY A 61 -2.31 -6.81 4.94
CA GLY A 61 -1.74 -7.51 3.78
C GLY A 61 -2.77 -7.86 2.72
N GLN A 62 -3.97 -8.30 3.13
CA GLN A 62 -5.08 -8.57 2.20
C GLN A 62 -5.50 -7.31 1.44
N PHE A 63 -5.72 -6.19 2.14
CA PHE A 63 -6.02 -4.91 1.49
C PHE A 63 -4.90 -4.46 0.56
N ALA A 64 -3.62 -4.69 0.92
CA ALA A 64 -2.50 -4.34 0.05
C ALA A 64 -2.57 -5.12 -1.28
N ILE A 65 -2.80 -6.42 -1.22
CA ILE A 65 -2.92 -7.28 -2.41
C ILE A 65 -4.10 -6.83 -3.29
N GLU A 66 -5.28 -6.58 -2.69
CA GLU A 66 -6.47 -6.15 -3.42
C GLU A 66 -6.32 -4.76 -4.05
N ILE A 67 -5.73 -3.80 -3.34
CA ILE A 67 -5.46 -2.45 -3.87
C ILE A 67 -4.49 -2.54 -5.05
N LEU A 68 -3.37 -3.26 -4.91
CA LEU A 68 -2.41 -3.41 -6.00
C LEU A 68 -3.05 -4.05 -7.24
N ARG A 69 -3.83 -5.12 -7.05
CA ARG A 69 -4.61 -5.74 -8.13
C ARG A 69 -5.58 -4.75 -8.78
N TYR A 70 -6.35 -4.00 -7.97
CA TYR A 70 -7.32 -3.01 -8.47
C TYR A 70 -6.66 -1.94 -9.35
N TYR A 71 -5.44 -1.51 -8.99
CA TYR A 71 -4.68 -0.56 -9.79
C TYR A 71 -3.94 -1.17 -10.98
N GLY A 72 -3.90 -2.49 -11.12
CA GLY A 72 -3.33 -3.16 -12.29
C GLY A 72 -1.89 -3.63 -12.13
N TYR A 73 -1.38 -3.73 -10.89
CA TYR A 73 -0.09 -4.39 -10.62
C TYR A 73 -0.22 -5.90 -10.81
N THR A 74 0.68 -6.49 -11.60
CA THR A 74 0.59 -7.88 -12.06
C THR A 74 1.61 -8.81 -11.41
N ASN A 75 2.53 -8.30 -10.60
CA ASN A 75 3.56 -9.10 -9.94
C ASN A 75 3.59 -8.85 -8.43
N VAL A 76 2.55 -9.34 -7.75
CA VAL A 76 2.37 -9.19 -6.30
C VAL A 76 2.78 -10.49 -5.60
N LEU A 77 3.95 -10.46 -4.96
CA LEU A 77 4.48 -11.56 -4.17
C LEU A 77 3.96 -11.42 -2.73
N ALA A 78 3.58 -12.53 -2.09
CA ALA A 78 3.16 -12.45 -0.69
C ALA A 78 3.68 -13.62 0.14
N THR A 79 3.98 -13.37 1.43
CA THR A 79 4.26 -14.44 2.39
C THR A 79 3.07 -14.68 3.29
N ALA A 80 2.74 -15.95 3.49
CA ALA A 80 1.70 -16.40 4.41
C ALA A 80 1.90 -17.89 4.73
N SER A 81 1.20 -18.41 5.73
CA SER A 81 1.13 -19.87 5.91
C SER A 81 0.46 -20.52 4.69
N SER A 82 0.93 -21.68 4.28
CA SER A 82 0.47 -22.40 3.06
C SER A 82 -1.05 -22.56 2.99
N LYS A 83 -1.73 -22.75 4.12
CA LYS A 83 -3.20 -22.84 4.22
C LYS A 83 -3.95 -21.60 3.74
N GLN A 84 -3.28 -20.45 3.63
CA GLN A 84 -3.88 -19.19 3.19
C GLN A 84 -3.60 -18.91 1.70
N HIS A 85 -2.75 -19.70 1.04
CA HIS A 85 -2.29 -19.40 -0.31
C HIS A 85 -3.42 -19.29 -1.34
N ASP A 86 -4.38 -20.22 -1.33
CA ASP A 86 -5.49 -20.18 -2.31
C ASP A 86 -6.36 -18.94 -2.15
N ARG A 87 -6.63 -18.55 -0.90
CA ARG A 87 -7.34 -17.31 -0.62
C ARG A 87 -6.57 -16.09 -1.15
N LEU A 88 -5.26 -16.00 -0.88
CA LEU A 88 -4.48 -14.86 -1.31
C LEU A 88 -4.32 -14.79 -2.83
N ARG A 89 -4.27 -15.95 -3.53
CA ARG A 89 -4.35 -15.97 -5.00
C ARG A 89 -5.67 -15.38 -5.50
N SER A 90 -6.79 -15.72 -4.88
CA SER A 90 -8.09 -15.17 -5.28
C SER A 90 -8.19 -13.66 -5.07
N LEU A 91 -7.46 -13.09 -4.10
CA LEU A 91 -7.35 -11.65 -3.87
C LEU A 91 -6.43 -10.94 -4.88
N GLY A 92 -5.48 -11.66 -5.51
CA GLY A 92 -4.62 -11.10 -6.54
C GLY A 92 -3.11 -11.32 -6.34
N ALA A 93 -2.69 -12.08 -5.31
CA ALA A 93 -1.29 -12.46 -5.17
C ALA A 93 -0.90 -13.42 -6.32
N THR A 94 0.24 -13.15 -6.96
CA THR A 94 0.72 -13.90 -8.12
C THR A 94 1.70 -15.00 -7.74
N ALA A 95 2.51 -14.80 -6.69
CA ALA A 95 3.36 -15.82 -6.11
C ALA A 95 3.29 -15.77 -4.58
N LEU A 96 3.35 -16.93 -3.96
CA LEU A 96 3.12 -17.12 -2.53
C LEU A 96 4.19 -18.02 -1.93
N PHE A 97 4.69 -17.60 -0.76
CA PHE A 97 5.78 -18.24 -0.04
C PHE A 97 5.36 -18.50 1.41
N ASP A 98 5.71 -19.64 1.95
CA ASP A 98 5.48 -19.89 3.39
C ASP A 98 6.61 -19.24 4.19
N TYR A 99 6.26 -18.25 5.03
CA TYR A 99 7.23 -17.53 5.86
C TYR A 99 7.94 -18.42 6.89
N ARG A 100 7.43 -19.64 7.13
CA ARG A 100 8.02 -20.63 8.03
C ARG A 100 9.08 -21.48 7.35
N ASP A 101 9.16 -21.42 6.03
CA ASP A 101 10.21 -22.08 5.30
C ASP A 101 11.56 -21.39 5.60
N PRO A 102 12.56 -22.14 6.09
CA PRO A 102 13.89 -21.58 6.38
C PRO A 102 14.55 -20.97 5.13
N ASP A 103 14.18 -21.43 3.94
CA ASP A 103 14.75 -20.98 2.66
C ASP A 103 13.92 -19.87 2.00
N VAL A 104 12.87 -19.36 2.65
CA VAL A 104 11.96 -18.35 2.08
C VAL A 104 12.70 -17.10 1.57
N ALA A 105 13.73 -16.63 2.27
CA ALA A 105 14.51 -15.48 1.82
C ALA A 105 15.30 -15.79 0.55
N ASP A 106 15.86 -16.98 0.44
CA ASP A 106 16.63 -17.42 -0.74
C ASP A 106 15.72 -17.65 -1.95
N GLU A 107 14.50 -18.15 -1.73
CA GLU A 107 13.46 -18.21 -2.77
C GLU A 107 13.06 -16.83 -3.28
N LEU A 108 12.83 -15.89 -2.38
CA LEU A 108 12.49 -14.49 -2.74
C LEU A 108 13.64 -13.81 -3.49
N VAL A 109 14.90 -14.03 -3.08
CA VAL A 109 16.07 -13.52 -3.82
C VAL A 109 16.10 -14.11 -5.23
N ARG A 110 15.80 -15.39 -5.40
CA ARG A 110 15.77 -16.07 -6.72
C ARG A 110 14.68 -15.48 -7.62
N VAL A 111 13.48 -15.28 -7.08
CA VAL A 111 12.35 -14.69 -7.82
C VAL A 111 12.61 -13.23 -8.19
N GLY A 112 13.24 -12.46 -7.31
CA GLY A 112 13.65 -11.07 -7.59
C GLY A 112 14.74 -10.98 -8.68
N GLY A 113 15.48 -12.07 -8.92
CA GLY A 113 16.52 -12.11 -9.93
C GLY A 113 17.63 -11.07 -9.72
N GLU A 114 18.28 -10.66 -10.80
CA GLU A 114 19.38 -9.68 -10.72
C GLU A 114 18.92 -8.29 -10.23
N LYS A 115 17.74 -7.85 -10.65
CA LYS A 115 17.18 -6.55 -10.27
C LYS A 115 16.70 -6.49 -8.82
N GLY A 116 16.44 -7.66 -8.19
CA GLY A 116 15.86 -7.74 -6.86
C GLY A 116 14.38 -7.37 -6.82
N ILE A 117 13.83 -7.27 -5.62
CA ILE A 117 12.47 -6.81 -5.36
C ILE A 117 12.56 -5.35 -4.91
N PRO A 118 12.09 -4.38 -5.70
CA PRO A 118 12.31 -2.97 -5.41
C PRO A 118 11.41 -2.42 -4.29
N LEU A 119 10.23 -3.01 -4.08
CA LEU A 119 9.23 -2.51 -3.13
C LEU A 119 8.76 -3.62 -2.21
N MET A 120 8.81 -3.39 -0.90
CA MET A 120 8.43 -4.37 0.11
C MET A 120 7.61 -3.72 1.21
N LEU A 121 6.44 -4.29 1.52
CA LEU A 121 5.60 -3.92 2.65
C LEU A 121 5.65 -5.04 3.70
N ASP A 122 6.14 -4.72 4.90
CA ASP A 122 6.10 -5.63 6.05
C ASP A 122 4.89 -5.31 6.93
N CYS A 123 3.89 -6.19 6.89
CA CYS A 123 2.66 -6.08 7.68
C CYS A 123 2.77 -6.71 9.08
N ILE A 124 3.93 -7.28 9.43
CA ILE A 124 4.17 -8.00 10.70
C ILE A 124 5.10 -7.22 11.61
N ALA A 125 6.16 -6.64 11.03
CA ALA A 125 7.18 -5.89 11.74
C ALA A 125 7.84 -6.65 12.93
N SER A 126 8.07 -7.94 12.75
CA SER A 126 8.84 -8.73 13.72
C SER A 126 10.32 -8.66 13.39
N GLN A 127 11.17 -8.33 14.38
CA GLN A 127 12.61 -8.16 14.14
C GLN A 127 13.24 -9.43 13.54
N GLN A 128 12.93 -10.60 14.09
CA GLN A 128 13.48 -11.88 13.61
C GLN A 128 12.56 -12.56 12.58
N GLY A 129 11.23 -12.41 12.73
CA GLY A 129 10.28 -13.14 11.91
C GLY A 129 9.98 -12.50 10.53
N SER A 130 10.25 -11.20 10.35
CA SER A 130 10.02 -10.53 9.07
C SER A 130 11.17 -9.63 8.65
N LEU A 131 11.66 -8.74 9.51
CA LEU A 131 12.69 -7.77 9.10
C LEU A 131 14.04 -8.42 8.80
N ALA A 132 14.46 -9.44 9.58
CA ALA A 132 15.71 -10.16 9.31
C ALA A 132 15.70 -10.87 7.95
N PRO A 133 14.69 -11.68 7.57
CA PRO A 133 14.63 -12.25 6.22
C PRO A 133 14.45 -11.17 5.13
N ILE A 134 13.63 -10.14 5.34
CA ILE A 134 13.46 -9.04 4.37
C ILE A 134 14.80 -8.34 4.11
N SER A 135 15.63 -8.11 5.14
CA SER A 135 16.92 -7.45 4.97
C SER A 135 17.91 -8.26 4.11
N ARG A 136 17.77 -9.58 4.05
CA ARG A 136 18.53 -10.44 3.12
C ARG A 136 18.05 -10.31 1.68
N VAL A 137 16.75 -10.07 1.48
CA VAL A 137 16.10 -9.93 0.16
C VAL A 137 16.31 -8.53 -0.42
N ALA A 138 16.30 -7.50 0.43
CA ALA A 138 16.39 -6.11 0.02
C ALA A 138 17.78 -5.79 -0.55
N LYS A 139 17.83 -5.50 -1.85
CA LYS A 139 19.05 -5.04 -2.54
C LYS A 139 19.16 -3.51 -2.50
N SER A 140 20.36 -3.00 -2.76
CA SER A 140 20.61 -1.56 -2.91
C SER A 140 19.59 -0.91 -3.85
N GLY A 141 18.99 0.19 -3.41
CA GLY A 141 17.91 0.89 -4.12
C GLY A 141 16.50 0.39 -3.81
N ALA A 142 16.35 -0.72 -3.08
CA ALA A 142 15.03 -1.18 -2.64
C ALA A 142 14.44 -0.24 -1.57
N ARG A 143 13.13 -0.18 -1.53
CA ARG A 143 12.37 0.53 -0.50
C ARG A 143 11.54 -0.45 0.32
N VAL A 144 11.67 -0.36 1.63
CA VAL A 144 10.98 -1.22 2.61
C VAL A 144 10.15 -0.35 3.53
N ALA A 145 8.85 -0.62 3.61
CA ALA A 145 7.95 0.00 4.57
C ALA A 145 7.50 -1.07 5.59
N ALA A 146 7.72 -0.82 6.88
CA ALA A 146 7.32 -1.73 7.94
C ALA A 146 6.31 -1.08 8.88
N LEU A 147 5.24 -1.79 9.21
CA LEU A 147 4.25 -1.31 10.18
C LEU A 147 4.87 -1.19 11.58
N LEU A 148 4.65 -0.05 12.23
CA LEU A 148 5.16 0.18 13.58
C LEU A 148 4.13 -0.20 14.66
N PRO A 149 4.58 -0.59 15.84
CA PRO A 149 5.98 -0.73 16.28
C PRO A 149 6.63 -2.04 15.81
N VAL A 150 7.95 -2.06 15.67
CA VAL A 150 8.71 -3.31 15.45
C VAL A 150 8.69 -4.15 16.72
N ILE A 151 8.28 -5.39 16.60
CA ILE A 151 8.28 -6.38 17.68
C ILE A 151 9.69 -6.97 17.78
N VAL A 152 10.40 -6.62 18.85
CA VAL A 152 11.73 -7.19 19.17
C VAL A 152 11.60 -8.50 19.91
N ARG A 153 10.64 -8.57 20.82
CA ARG A 153 10.25 -9.74 21.58
C ARG A 153 8.77 -9.70 21.90
N ASP A 154 8.09 -10.80 21.68
CA ASP A 154 6.70 -10.97 22.10
C ASP A 154 6.59 -11.08 23.63
N SER A 155 5.42 -10.78 24.18
CA SER A 155 5.13 -11.03 25.58
C SER A 155 5.15 -12.52 25.89
N THR A 156 5.64 -12.86 27.08
CA THR A 156 5.54 -14.20 27.68
C THR A 156 4.74 -14.12 28.98
N GLU A 157 4.54 -15.22 29.65
CA GLU A 157 3.89 -15.23 30.98
C GLU A 157 4.69 -14.46 32.06
N THR A 158 6.00 -14.28 31.84
CA THR A 158 6.92 -13.67 32.81
C THR A 158 7.60 -12.41 32.34
N GLU A 159 7.48 -12.05 31.06
CA GLU A 159 8.19 -10.91 30.49
C GLU A 159 7.27 -10.07 29.60
N ASP A 160 7.37 -8.75 29.73
CA ASP A 160 6.66 -7.79 28.90
C ASP A 160 7.21 -7.77 27.46
N PRO A 161 6.39 -7.42 26.46
CA PRO A 161 6.83 -7.28 25.08
C PRO A 161 7.84 -6.13 24.94
N VAL A 162 8.79 -6.30 24.04
CA VAL A 162 9.77 -5.26 23.71
C VAL A 162 9.54 -4.76 22.30
N TYR A 163 9.36 -3.46 22.17
CA TYR A 163 9.12 -2.77 20.90
C TYR A 163 10.23 -1.79 20.52
N ARG A 164 10.37 -1.55 19.23
CA ARG A 164 11.28 -0.54 18.68
C ARG A 164 10.55 0.30 17.65
N MET A 165 10.79 1.60 17.64
CA MET A 165 10.20 2.53 16.69
C MET A 165 11.12 2.82 15.49
N ASP A 166 12.40 2.46 15.58
CA ASP A 166 13.42 2.70 14.54
C ASP A 166 13.66 1.41 13.75
N VAL A 167 13.04 1.31 12.58
CA VAL A 167 13.14 0.13 11.70
C VAL A 167 14.56 0.00 11.13
N ALA A 168 15.25 1.12 10.89
CA ALA A 168 16.59 1.09 10.32
C ALA A 168 17.60 0.38 11.24
N LYS A 169 17.35 0.42 12.55
CA LYS A 169 18.18 -0.28 13.55
C LYS A 169 17.70 -1.69 13.89
N ALA A 170 16.62 -2.14 13.27
CA ALA A 170 16.02 -3.43 13.60
C ALA A 170 16.65 -4.62 12.84
N ALA A 171 17.34 -4.36 11.72
CA ALA A 171 18.04 -5.39 10.94
C ALA A 171 19.30 -4.82 10.26
N ASN A 172 20.09 -5.70 9.65
CA ASN A 172 21.29 -5.32 8.91
C ASN A 172 20.92 -5.07 7.44
N TRP A 173 20.67 -3.82 7.10
CA TRP A 173 20.31 -3.41 5.75
C TRP A 173 21.54 -3.22 4.86
N GLN A 174 21.40 -3.57 3.58
CA GLN A 174 22.40 -3.22 2.58
C GLN A 174 22.47 -1.69 2.40
N PRO A 175 23.61 -1.14 1.99
CA PRO A 175 23.72 0.29 1.67
C PRO A 175 22.66 0.72 0.63
N ASN A 176 22.13 1.92 0.80
CA ASN A 176 21.11 2.53 -0.08
C ASN A 176 19.75 1.81 -0.10
N VAL A 177 19.42 0.96 0.86
CA VAL A 177 18.05 0.50 1.09
C VAL A 177 17.31 1.60 1.86
N ASP A 178 16.19 2.11 1.30
CA ASP A 178 15.33 3.10 1.96
C ASP A 178 14.34 2.37 2.88
N VAL A 179 14.59 2.44 4.18
CA VAL A 179 13.79 1.73 5.19
C VAL A 179 12.93 2.70 5.97
N ARG A 180 11.61 2.49 5.94
CA ARG A 180 10.63 3.39 6.55
C ARG A 180 9.74 2.68 7.55
N GLY A 181 9.50 3.32 8.69
CA GLY A 181 8.47 2.90 9.64
C GLY A 181 7.15 3.60 9.33
N VAL A 182 6.12 2.83 9.00
CA VAL A 182 4.78 3.36 8.68
C VAL A 182 4.15 4.00 9.90
N ARG A 183 3.76 5.27 9.79
CA ARG A 183 3.15 6.06 10.87
C ARG A 183 1.79 6.58 10.43
N THR A 184 0.81 5.71 10.42
CA THR A 184 -0.54 5.99 9.91
C THR A 184 -1.24 7.17 10.59
N HIS A 185 -0.95 7.43 11.86
CA HIS A 185 -1.57 8.54 12.60
C HIS A 185 -1.20 9.94 12.06
N PHE A 186 -0.19 10.04 11.20
CA PHE A 186 0.17 11.29 10.51
C PHE A 186 -0.49 11.46 9.13
N TYR A 187 -1.31 10.51 8.66
CA TYR A 187 -1.89 10.59 7.32
C TYR A 187 -2.82 11.82 7.14
N LEU A 188 -3.43 12.32 8.20
CA LEU A 188 -4.28 13.49 8.14
C LEU A 188 -3.53 14.76 7.74
N ASP A 189 -2.29 14.92 8.20
CA ASP A 189 -1.48 16.11 7.91
C ASP A 189 -1.05 16.16 6.43
N VAL A 190 -0.82 15.00 5.82
CA VAL A 190 -0.46 14.87 4.39
C VAL A 190 -1.68 14.99 3.49
N SER A 191 -2.81 14.37 3.88
CA SER A 191 -4.04 14.34 3.07
C SER A 191 -4.72 15.68 2.94
N LEU A 192 -4.71 16.52 4.00
CA LEU A 192 -5.37 17.84 3.99
C LEU A 192 -4.68 18.80 3.03
N HIS A 193 -3.37 18.74 2.87
CA HIS A 193 -2.64 19.57 1.92
C HIS A 193 -2.91 19.15 0.47
N ASN A 194 -2.95 17.85 0.19
CA ASN A 194 -3.22 17.33 -1.15
C ASN A 194 -4.70 17.40 -1.54
N ALA A 195 -5.62 17.13 -0.59
CA ALA A 195 -7.05 17.23 -0.83
C ALA A 195 -7.51 18.68 -1.04
N SER A 196 -6.95 19.63 -0.30
CA SER A 196 -7.30 21.05 -0.48
C SER A 196 -6.82 21.59 -1.84
N SER A 197 -5.65 21.20 -2.32
CA SER A 197 -5.14 21.58 -3.64
C SER A 197 -5.93 20.90 -4.78
N GLN A 198 -6.32 19.65 -4.66
CA GLN A 198 -7.15 18.95 -5.65
C GLN A 198 -8.61 19.45 -5.65
N PHE A 199 -9.19 19.76 -4.50
CA PHE A 199 -10.51 20.38 -4.40
C PHE A 199 -10.54 21.81 -4.97
N GLN A 200 -9.48 22.59 -4.80
CA GLN A 200 -9.36 23.91 -5.42
C GLN A 200 -9.17 23.81 -6.93
N ALA A 201 -8.37 22.87 -7.43
CA ALA A 201 -8.21 22.62 -8.87
C ALA A 201 -9.54 22.19 -9.53
N ALA A 202 -10.29 21.27 -8.90
CA ALA A 202 -11.60 20.82 -9.39
C ALA A 202 -12.67 21.93 -9.36
N LYS A 203 -12.65 22.84 -8.40
CA LYS A 203 -13.54 24.02 -8.39
C LYS A 203 -13.20 25.00 -9.49
N LEU A 204 -11.92 25.23 -9.77
CA LEU A 204 -11.46 26.12 -10.84
C LEU A 204 -11.82 25.59 -12.24
N THR A 205 -11.79 24.26 -12.43
CA THR A 205 -12.18 23.65 -13.71
C THR A 205 -13.70 23.71 -13.92
N ARG A 206 -14.51 23.50 -12.88
CA ARG A 206 -15.98 23.65 -12.98
C ARG A 206 -16.44 25.06 -13.21
N SER A 207 -15.77 26.08 -12.65
CA SER A 207 -16.13 27.49 -12.89
C SER A 207 -15.79 27.96 -14.31
N ARG A 208 -14.78 27.37 -14.97
CA ARG A 208 -14.44 27.69 -16.36
C ARG A 208 -15.39 27.06 -17.39
N THR A 209 -15.94 25.88 -17.11
CA THR A 209 -16.93 25.24 -17.99
C THR A 209 -18.32 25.82 -17.90
N SER A 210 -18.69 26.48 -16.81
CA SER A 210 -20.00 27.15 -16.67
C SER A 210 -20.05 28.55 -17.28
N PHE A 211 -18.91 29.16 -17.65
CA PHE A 211 -18.87 30.50 -18.25
C PHE A 211 -18.82 30.50 -19.78
N SER A 212 -18.66 29.34 -20.43
CA SER A 212 -18.59 29.23 -21.91
C SER A 212 -19.91 28.86 -22.58
N SER A 213 -21.02 28.72 -21.85
CA SER A 213 -22.32 28.29 -22.38
C SER A 213 -23.41 29.39 -22.39
N SER A 214 -23.06 30.66 -22.09
CA SER A 214 -24.07 31.75 -22.03
C SER A 214 -23.86 32.90 -23.03
N THR A 215 -23.17 32.69 -24.17
CA THR A 215 -23.09 33.64 -25.26
C THR A 215 -23.45 32.99 -26.59
N SER A 216 -24.76 32.80 -26.83
CA SER A 216 -25.27 32.56 -28.18
C SER A 216 -26.63 33.27 -28.34
N SER A 217 -26.54 34.42 -29.01
CA SER A 217 -27.48 35.02 -29.94
C SER A 217 -28.98 35.06 -29.58
N ARG A 218 -29.42 36.26 -29.12
CA ARG A 218 -30.75 36.77 -29.47
C ARG A 218 -30.65 37.48 -30.82
N THR A 219 -31.09 36.81 -31.85
CA THR A 219 -31.39 37.41 -33.13
C THR A 219 -32.82 37.94 -33.02
N LEU A 220 -32.96 39.27 -33.08
CA LEU A 220 -34.22 39.95 -33.28
C LEU A 220 -34.72 39.67 -34.72
N CYS A 221 -35.95 39.21 -34.82
CA CYS A 221 -36.69 39.19 -36.10
C CYS A 221 -37.57 40.44 -36.14
N PRO A 222 -37.48 41.28 -37.22
CA PRO A 222 -38.44 42.35 -37.44
C PRO A 222 -39.53 41.87 -38.36
N GLN A 223 -40.76 42.27 -38.02
CA GLN A 223 -41.95 42.31 -38.91
C GLN A 223 -42.73 41.00 -39.13
N CYS A 224 -43.88 40.88 -38.55
CA CYS A 224 -45.28 41.09 -38.96
C CYS A 224 -46.20 40.82 -37.82
#